data_b1d7096301406320b0a37aa83c18cd96
#
_entry.id   b1d7096301406320b0a37aa83c18cd96
#
_cell.length_a   1.000
_cell.length_b   1.000
_cell.length_c   1.000
_cell.angle_alpha   90.00
_cell.angle_beta   90.00
_cell.angle_gamma   90.00
#
_symmetry.space_group_name_H-M   'P 1'
#
loop_
_entity.id
_entity.type
_entity.pdbx_description
1 polymer ?
#
loop_
_entity_poly.entity_id
_entity_poly.type
_entity_poly.pdbx_seq_one_letter_code
_entity_poly.pdbx_strand_id
1 'polypeptide(L)'
;PSSPLQAPLERYVALLAQREQWLRATALSFLHALREEATQRLSALKRLRRVQTYDDLIDGVARALEGPQRLALVKQLRAQYRIALVDEFQDTDDRQWGIFHTVFGASPEVDELGLQPALFLIGDPKQAIYGFRGGDIHTYLKAKQVAEQAPALDQNFRSRPAVLRALQALYDNAGEDAFLERDIQFEPVRPGGVRADEDYLRDGRAAPALTLRL
;
A
#
# COMPACT_ATOMS: atom_id res chain seq x y z
N PRO A 1 44.05 22.71 -32.49
CA PRO A 1 44.73 21.46 -32.86
C PRO A 1 44.36 20.39 -31.83
N SER A 2 43.56 19.39 -32.27
CA SER A 2 43.20 18.24 -31.45
C SER A 2 44.44 17.39 -31.22
N SER A 3 44.67 16.99 -29.97
CA SER A 3 45.78 16.11 -29.60
C SER A 3 45.63 14.75 -30.30
N PRO A 4 46.72 14.16 -30.83
CA PRO A 4 46.67 12.81 -31.43
C PRO A 4 46.22 11.70 -30.46
N LEU A 5 46.18 12.00 -29.17
CA LEU A 5 45.71 11.08 -28.12
C LEU A 5 44.22 11.21 -27.87
N GLN A 6 43.52 12.19 -28.41
CA GLN A 6 42.10 12.44 -28.12
C GLN A 6 41.21 11.27 -28.61
N ALA A 7 41.33 10.85 -29.85
CA ALA A 7 40.55 9.78 -30.43
C ALA A 7 40.77 8.39 -29.74
N PRO A 8 42.02 7.98 -29.43
CA PRO A 8 42.26 6.78 -28.64
C PRO A 8 41.64 6.84 -27.24
N LEU A 9 41.69 8.01 -26.59
CA LEU A 9 41.12 8.19 -25.25
C LEU A 9 39.59 8.09 -25.27
N GLU A 10 38.94 8.76 -26.21
CA GLU A 10 37.49 8.66 -26.41
C GLU A 10 37.03 7.23 -26.67
N ARG A 11 37.76 6.48 -27.51
CA ARG A 11 37.49 5.06 -27.75
C ARG A 11 37.67 4.24 -26.51
N TYR A 12 38.68 4.46 -25.70
CA TYR A 12 38.91 3.76 -24.43
C TYR A 12 37.79 4.02 -23.46
N VAL A 13 37.33 5.27 -23.29
CA VAL A 13 36.21 5.63 -22.44
C VAL A 13 34.92 4.93 -22.89
N ALA A 14 34.67 4.91 -24.22
CA ALA A 14 33.50 4.23 -24.79
C ALA A 14 33.54 2.71 -24.51
N LEU A 15 34.70 2.08 -24.62
CA LEU A 15 34.88 0.65 -24.33
C LEU A 15 34.66 0.34 -22.84
N LEU A 16 35.11 1.22 -21.93
CA LEU A 16 34.84 1.08 -20.50
C LEU A 16 33.33 1.15 -20.21
N ALA A 17 32.62 2.10 -20.80
CA ALA A 17 31.17 2.24 -20.66
C ALA A 17 30.43 1.01 -21.20
N GLN A 18 30.82 0.49 -22.37
CA GLN A 18 30.24 -0.75 -22.92
C GLN A 18 30.50 -1.96 -22.01
N ARG A 19 31.70 -2.10 -21.47
CA ARG A 19 32.03 -3.16 -20.52
C ARG A 19 31.16 -3.09 -19.29
N GLU A 20 30.95 -1.90 -18.73
CA GLU A 20 30.10 -1.72 -17.56
C GLU A 20 28.64 -2.10 -17.84
N GLN A 21 28.10 -1.64 -18.98
CA GLN A 21 26.75 -2.01 -19.41
C GLN A 21 26.60 -3.52 -19.61
N TRP A 22 27.59 -4.15 -20.24
CA TRP A 22 27.60 -5.60 -20.44
C TRP A 22 27.63 -6.37 -19.12
N LEU A 23 28.48 -5.95 -18.16
CA LEU A 23 28.54 -6.56 -16.83
C LEU A 23 27.22 -6.43 -16.08
N ARG A 24 26.58 -5.24 -16.11
CA ARG A 24 25.27 -5.02 -15.51
C ARG A 24 24.19 -5.89 -16.15
N ALA A 25 24.14 -5.95 -17.49
CA ALA A 25 23.18 -6.77 -18.20
C ALA A 25 23.35 -8.27 -17.89
N THR A 26 24.62 -8.75 -17.85
CA THR A 26 24.94 -10.13 -17.50
C THR A 26 24.55 -10.46 -16.07
N ALA A 27 24.84 -9.57 -15.11
CA ALA A 27 24.46 -9.75 -13.71
C ALA A 27 22.91 -9.79 -13.55
N LEU A 28 22.20 -8.89 -14.23
CA LEU A 28 20.73 -8.90 -14.22
C LEU A 28 20.16 -10.18 -14.81
N SER A 29 20.68 -10.63 -15.97
CA SER A 29 20.26 -11.89 -16.61
C SER A 29 20.48 -13.09 -15.69
N PHE A 30 21.63 -13.13 -15.00
CA PHE A 30 21.93 -14.17 -14.04
C PHE A 30 20.97 -14.15 -12.84
N LEU A 31 20.69 -12.97 -12.28
CA LEU A 31 19.73 -12.82 -11.18
C LEU A 31 18.31 -13.22 -11.58
N HIS A 32 17.89 -12.89 -12.81
CA HIS A 32 16.60 -13.34 -13.33
C HIS A 32 16.52 -14.85 -13.45
N ALA A 33 17.54 -15.49 -14.05
CA ALA A 33 17.59 -16.95 -14.19
C ALA A 33 17.60 -17.64 -12.81
N LEU A 34 18.38 -17.13 -11.87
CA LEU A 34 18.43 -17.66 -10.50
C LEU A 34 17.08 -17.53 -9.79
N ARG A 35 16.41 -16.39 -9.92
CA ARG A 35 15.07 -16.19 -9.36
C ARG A 35 14.06 -17.17 -9.93
N GLU A 36 14.07 -17.36 -11.24
CA GLU A 36 13.15 -18.27 -11.91
C GLU A 36 13.37 -19.71 -11.46
N GLU A 37 14.62 -20.18 -11.45
CA GLU A 37 14.98 -21.52 -10.97
C GLU A 37 14.59 -21.73 -9.50
N ALA A 38 14.86 -20.74 -8.62
CA ALA A 38 14.50 -20.79 -7.21
C ALA A 38 12.98 -20.87 -7.03
N THR A 39 12.23 -20.09 -7.81
CA THR A 39 10.76 -20.10 -7.78
C THR A 39 10.19 -21.46 -8.20
N GLN A 40 10.73 -22.04 -9.27
CA GLN A 40 10.31 -23.36 -9.76
C GLN A 40 10.60 -24.46 -8.74
N ARG A 41 11.80 -24.47 -8.16
CA ARG A 41 12.19 -25.45 -7.13
C ARG A 41 11.35 -25.31 -5.87
N LEU A 42 11.12 -24.08 -5.41
CA LEU A 42 10.28 -23.81 -4.25
C LEU A 42 8.85 -24.29 -4.47
N SER A 43 8.28 -24.02 -5.65
CA SER A 43 6.93 -24.47 -6.03
C SER A 43 6.83 -25.99 -6.09
N ALA A 44 7.86 -26.67 -6.60
CA ALA A 44 7.92 -28.13 -6.61
C ALA A 44 8.01 -28.72 -5.20
N LEU A 45 8.84 -28.14 -4.33
CA LEU A 45 8.97 -28.57 -2.93
C LEU A 45 7.68 -28.35 -2.13
N LYS A 46 7.01 -27.21 -2.31
CA LYS A 46 5.72 -26.92 -1.67
C LYS A 46 4.67 -27.97 -2.05
N ARG A 47 4.59 -28.30 -3.35
CA ARG A 47 3.68 -29.38 -3.83
C ARG A 47 4.00 -30.73 -3.25
N LEU A 48 5.29 -31.11 -3.24
CA LEU A 48 5.74 -32.40 -2.70
C LEU A 48 5.40 -32.54 -1.20
N ARG A 49 5.61 -31.44 -0.45
CA ARG A 49 5.36 -31.40 0.99
C ARG A 49 3.91 -31.09 1.36
N ARG A 50 3.05 -30.77 0.37
CA ARG A 50 1.64 -30.36 0.57
C ARG A 50 1.50 -29.17 1.52
N VAL A 51 2.40 -28.19 1.41
CA VAL A 51 2.38 -26.97 2.20
C VAL A 51 2.09 -25.77 1.30
N GLN A 52 1.38 -24.80 1.85
CA GLN A 52 1.08 -23.52 1.20
C GLN A 52 1.39 -22.39 2.18
N THR A 53 1.85 -21.26 1.67
CA THR A 53 1.97 -20.01 2.42
C THR A 53 0.71 -19.17 2.24
N TYR A 54 0.54 -18.13 3.04
CA TYR A 54 -0.54 -17.16 2.83
C TYR A 54 -0.47 -16.51 1.45
N ASP A 55 0.72 -16.18 0.97
CA ASP A 55 0.91 -15.61 -0.37
C ASP A 55 0.46 -16.58 -1.47
N ASP A 56 0.69 -17.89 -1.31
CA ASP A 56 0.22 -18.89 -2.28
C ASP A 56 -1.32 -18.92 -2.38
N LEU A 57 -2.02 -18.65 -1.26
CA LEU A 57 -3.48 -18.58 -1.24
C LEU A 57 -3.96 -17.34 -1.98
N ILE A 58 -3.37 -16.18 -1.70
CA ILE A 58 -3.67 -14.90 -2.38
C ILE A 58 -3.39 -15.03 -3.88
N ASP A 59 -2.21 -15.53 -4.25
CA ASP A 59 -1.83 -15.78 -5.64
C ASP A 59 -2.76 -16.78 -6.34
N GLY A 60 -3.24 -17.75 -5.61
CA GLY A 60 -4.20 -18.74 -6.12
C GLY A 60 -5.53 -18.09 -6.51
N VAL A 61 -6.06 -17.24 -5.64
CA VAL A 61 -7.31 -16.48 -5.90
C VAL A 61 -7.11 -15.48 -7.03
N ALA A 62 -6.01 -14.70 -7.01
CA ALA A 62 -5.72 -13.73 -8.06
C ALA A 62 -5.67 -14.39 -9.44
N ARG A 63 -4.93 -15.51 -9.59
CA ARG A 63 -4.85 -16.28 -10.84
C ARG A 63 -6.21 -16.85 -11.26
N ALA A 64 -7.02 -17.32 -10.33
CA ALA A 64 -8.36 -17.83 -10.63
C ALA A 64 -9.27 -16.72 -11.19
N LEU A 65 -9.12 -15.49 -10.68
CA LEU A 65 -9.85 -14.30 -11.15
C LEU A 65 -9.33 -13.75 -12.50
N GLU A 66 -8.13 -14.13 -12.94
CA GLU A 66 -7.58 -13.83 -14.26
C GLU A 66 -7.89 -14.94 -15.29
N GLY A 67 -8.28 -16.12 -14.81
CA GLY A 67 -8.50 -17.31 -15.60
C GLY A 67 -9.82 -17.35 -16.38
N PRO A 68 -10.02 -18.38 -17.22
CA PRO A 68 -11.22 -18.51 -18.07
C PRO A 68 -12.53 -18.66 -17.26
N GLN A 69 -12.45 -19.07 -16.00
CA GLN A 69 -13.61 -19.23 -15.12
C GLN A 69 -13.89 -18.01 -14.24
N ARG A 70 -13.23 -16.87 -14.51
CA ARG A 70 -13.37 -15.62 -13.74
C ARG A 70 -14.82 -15.25 -13.48
N LEU A 71 -15.65 -15.20 -14.52
CA LEU A 71 -17.05 -14.77 -14.39
C LEU A 71 -17.87 -15.70 -13.47
N ALA A 72 -17.68 -17.00 -13.60
CA ALA A 72 -18.35 -17.98 -12.74
C ALA A 72 -17.91 -17.82 -11.28
N LEU A 73 -16.63 -17.63 -11.04
CA LEU A 73 -16.07 -17.42 -9.70
C LEU A 73 -16.59 -16.12 -9.08
N VAL A 74 -16.56 -15.01 -9.82
CA VAL A 74 -17.10 -13.72 -9.37
C VAL A 74 -18.58 -13.83 -9.02
N LYS A 75 -19.39 -14.47 -9.88
CA LYS A 75 -20.82 -14.70 -9.63
C LYS A 75 -21.03 -15.51 -8.34
N GLN A 76 -20.27 -16.57 -8.14
CA GLN A 76 -20.36 -17.40 -6.95
C GLN A 76 -19.99 -16.63 -5.67
N LEU A 77 -18.89 -15.85 -5.72
CA LEU A 77 -18.44 -15.05 -4.56
C LEU A 77 -19.48 -13.97 -4.21
N ARG A 78 -20.04 -13.27 -5.21
CA ARG A 78 -21.08 -12.26 -5.00
C ARG A 78 -22.40 -12.86 -4.49
N ALA A 79 -22.75 -14.08 -4.89
CA ALA A 79 -23.91 -14.78 -4.34
C ALA A 79 -23.76 -15.11 -2.86
N GLN A 80 -22.52 -15.36 -2.41
CA GLN A 80 -22.21 -15.67 -1.03
C GLN A 80 -21.95 -14.41 -0.19
N TYR A 81 -21.24 -13.43 -0.75
CA TYR A 81 -20.82 -12.20 -0.09
C TYR A 81 -21.23 -10.99 -0.93
N ARG A 82 -22.14 -10.18 -0.43
CA ARG A 82 -22.61 -8.98 -1.13
C ARG A 82 -21.84 -7.74 -0.80
N ILE A 83 -21.26 -7.71 0.40
CA ILE A 83 -20.53 -6.56 0.93
C ILE A 83 -19.17 -7.07 1.41
N ALA A 84 -18.12 -6.36 1.04
CA ALA A 84 -16.80 -6.53 1.61
C ALA A 84 -16.40 -5.27 2.39
N LEU A 85 -15.95 -5.48 3.62
CA LEU A 85 -15.32 -4.45 4.45
C LEU A 85 -13.87 -4.87 4.66
N VAL A 86 -12.94 -4.00 4.22
CA VAL A 86 -11.49 -4.22 4.37
C VAL A 86 -10.98 -3.16 5.32
N ASP A 87 -10.56 -3.60 6.50
CA ASP A 87 -9.93 -2.73 7.50
C ASP A 87 -8.41 -2.68 7.29
N GLU A 88 -7.77 -1.63 7.80
CA GLU A 88 -6.33 -1.36 7.66
C GLU A 88 -5.86 -1.44 6.18
N PHE A 89 -6.67 -0.88 5.28
CA PHE A 89 -6.45 -1.01 3.84
C PHE A 89 -5.11 -0.43 3.37
N GLN A 90 -4.49 0.50 4.10
CA GLN A 90 -3.16 1.03 3.79
C GLN A 90 -2.03 -0.04 3.82
N ASP A 91 -2.28 -1.20 4.44
CA ASP A 91 -1.34 -2.31 4.51
C ASP A 91 -1.58 -3.37 3.41
N THR A 92 -2.52 -3.10 2.52
CA THR A 92 -2.91 -3.99 1.42
C THR A 92 -1.97 -3.83 0.23
N ASP A 93 -1.64 -4.95 -0.43
CA ASP A 93 -0.88 -4.97 -1.67
C ASP A 93 -1.76 -4.88 -2.93
N ASP A 94 -1.14 -4.65 -4.10
CA ASP A 94 -1.83 -4.51 -5.39
C ASP A 94 -2.59 -5.78 -5.80
N ARG A 95 -2.16 -6.98 -5.38
CA ARG A 95 -2.86 -8.24 -5.66
C ARG A 95 -4.12 -8.39 -4.83
N GLN A 96 -4.03 -8.11 -3.55
CA GLN A 96 -5.19 -8.11 -2.64
C GLN A 96 -6.22 -7.08 -3.10
N TRP A 97 -5.77 -5.87 -3.44
CA TRP A 97 -6.63 -4.86 -4.07
C TRP A 97 -7.29 -5.36 -5.34
N GLY A 98 -6.53 -5.97 -6.26
CA GLY A 98 -7.03 -6.53 -7.50
C GLY A 98 -8.13 -7.57 -7.28
N ILE A 99 -8.00 -8.42 -6.26
CA ILE A 99 -9.02 -9.39 -5.86
C ILE A 99 -10.30 -8.68 -5.40
N PHE A 100 -10.21 -7.78 -4.42
CA PHE A 100 -11.36 -7.07 -3.88
C PHE A 100 -12.07 -6.23 -4.94
N HIS A 101 -11.30 -5.48 -5.72
CA HIS A 101 -11.84 -4.64 -6.77
C HIS A 101 -12.51 -5.46 -7.89
N THR A 102 -11.95 -6.61 -8.26
CA THR A 102 -12.55 -7.49 -9.28
C THR A 102 -13.87 -8.09 -8.80
N VAL A 103 -13.95 -8.46 -7.53
CA VAL A 103 -15.15 -9.12 -6.99
C VAL A 103 -16.20 -8.10 -6.55
N PHE A 104 -15.84 -7.02 -5.87
CA PHE A 104 -16.76 -6.11 -5.21
C PHE A 104 -16.68 -4.66 -5.71
N GLY A 105 -15.69 -4.31 -6.53
CA GLY A 105 -15.56 -2.98 -7.11
C GLY A 105 -16.72 -2.63 -8.05
N ALA A 106 -16.74 -1.38 -8.48
CA ALA A 106 -17.77 -0.86 -9.35
C ALA A 106 -17.99 -1.77 -10.56
N SER A 107 -19.14 -2.39 -10.62
CA SER A 107 -19.60 -3.20 -11.74
C SER A 107 -20.96 -2.67 -12.17
N PRO A 108 -21.16 -2.39 -13.46
CA PRO A 108 -22.47 -2.04 -13.97
C PRO A 108 -23.48 -3.20 -13.86
N GLU A 109 -22.98 -4.41 -13.61
CA GLU A 109 -23.80 -5.61 -13.50
C GLU A 109 -24.43 -5.69 -12.12
N VAL A 110 -25.74 -5.55 -12.07
CA VAL A 110 -26.55 -5.90 -10.91
C VAL A 110 -26.77 -7.42 -10.86
N ASP A 111 -26.90 -7.99 -9.68
CA ASP A 111 -27.27 -9.39 -9.52
C ASP A 111 -28.72 -9.66 -9.97
N GLU A 112 -29.14 -10.93 -9.94
CA GLU A 112 -30.49 -11.34 -10.31
C GLU A 112 -31.59 -10.68 -9.43
N LEU A 113 -31.20 -10.11 -8.28
CA LEU A 113 -32.08 -9.38 -7.34
C LEU A 113 -32.01 -7.86 -7.53
N GLY A 114 -31.27 -7.36 -8.55
CA GLY A 114 -31.08 -5.95 -8.80
C GLY A 114 -30.16 -5.23 -7.82
N LEU A 115 -29.33 -5.97 -7.08
CA LEU A 115 -28.40 -5.41 -6.11
C LEU A 115 -26.97 -5.40 -6.65
N GLN A 116 -26.26 -4.31 -6.40
CA GLN A 116 -24.84 -4.21 -6.70
C GLN A 116 -24.01 -4.66 -5.49
N PRO A 117 -22.84 -5.30 -5.72
CA PRO A 117 -21.89 -5.53 -4.64
C PRO A 117 -21.36 -4.19 -4.11
N ALA A 118 -20.99 -4.15 -2.83
CA ALA A 118 -20.40 -2.97 -2.23
C ALA A 118 -19.04 -3.31 -1.61
N LEU A 119 -18.07 -2.40 -1.79
CA LEU A 119 -16.74 -2.48 -1.23
C LEU A 119 -16.47 -1.27 -0.34
N PHE A 120 -16.22 -1.52 0.93
CA PHE A 120 -15.83 -0.50 1.91
C PHE A 120 -14.37 -0.72 2.30
N LEU A 121 -13.56 0.30 2.07
CA LEU A 121 -12.14 0.31 2.43
C LEU A 121 -11.95 1.28 3.59
N ILE A 122 -11.45 0.77 4.69
CA ILE A 122 -11.20 1.53 5.90
C ILE A 122 -9.68 1.56 6.11
N GLY A 123 -9.11 2.75 6.19
CA GLY A 123 -7.67 2.88 6.35
C GLY A 123 -7.22 4.33 6.50
N ASP A 124 -6.01 4.47 6.98
CA ASP A 124 -5.35 5.77 7.12
C ASP A 124 -3.97 5.70 6.44
N PRO A 125 -3.76 6.40 5.32
CA PRO A 125 -2.49 6.34 4.59
C PRO A 125 -1.29 6.82 5.42
N LYS A 126 -1.52 7.63 6.45
CA LYS A 126 -0.48 8.08 7.39
C LYS A 126 0.06 6.96 8.28
N GLN A 127 -0.68 5.84 8.39
CA GLN A 127 -0.31 4.66 9.17
C GLN A 127 0.34 3.56 8.33
N ALA A 128 0.61 3.79 7.05
CA ALA A 128 1.26 2.84 6.15
C ALA A 128 2.74 2.64 6.51
N ILE A 129 3.02 1.83 7.53
CA ILE A 129 4.38 1.54 8.02
C ILE A 129 4.87 0.13 7.64
N TYR A 130 4.05 -0.66 6.97
CA TYR A 130 4.34 -2.06 6.65
C TYR A 130 4.78 -2.31 5.20
N GLY A 131 5.38 -1.32 4.53
CA GLY A 131 5.93 -1.49 3.18
C GLY A 131 6.91 -2.65 3.05
N PHE A 132 7.68 -2.96 4.11
CA PHE A 132 8.58 -4.10 4.17
C PHE A 132 7.87 -5.48 4.21
N ARG A 133 6.55 -5.50 4.42
CA ARG A 133 5.69 -6.70 4.36
C ARG A 133 4.84 -6.78 3.09
N GLY A 134 5.06 -5.86 2.16
CA GLY A 134 4.31 -5.83 0.89
C GLY A 134 3.16 -4.83 0.85
N GLY A 135 2.84 -4.14 1.96
CA GLY A 135 1.89 -3.03 1.95
C GLY A 135 2.37 -1.95 0.97
N ASP A 136 1.47 -1.49 0.10
CA ASP A 136 1.80 -0.51 -0.92
C ASP A 136 0.87 0.70 -0.83
N ILE A 137 1.44 1.82 -0.40
CA ILE A 137 0.70 3.09 -0.27
C ILE A 137 0.13 3.57 -1.60
N HIS A 138 0.78 3.26 -2.73
CA HIS A 138 0.26 3.61 -4.05
C HIS A 138 -1.02 2.83 -4.37
N THR A 139 -1.15 1.62 -3.86
CA THR A 139 -2.39 0.83 -3.95
C THR A 139 -3.54 1.53 -3.23
N TYR A 140 -3.28 2.08 -2.03
CA TYR A 140 -4.27 2.89 -1.31
C TYR A 140 -4.69 4.13 -2.11
N LEU A 141 -3.73 4.87 -2.65
CA LEU A 141 -3.99 6.07 -3.44
C LEU A 141 -4.77 5.77 -4.72
N LYS A 142 -4.44 4.68 -5.42
CA LYS A 142 -5.22 4.21 -6.58
C LYS A 142 -6.67 3.89 -6.20
N ALA A 143 -6.88 3.16 -5.10
CA ALA A 143 -8.21 2.81 -4.63
C ALA A 143 -9.04 4.06 -4.28
N LYS A 144 -8.43 5.05 -3.62
CA LYS A 144 -9.04 6.34 -3.29
C LYS A 144 -9.49 7.09 -4.55
N GLN A 145 -8.72 7.04 -5.65
CA GLN A 145 -9.07 7.71 -6.92
C GLN A 145 -10.30 7.10 -7.61
N VAL A 146 -10.54 5.80 -7.44
CA VAL A 146 -11.70 5.11 -8.07
C VAL A 146 -12.88 4.95 -7.12
N ALA A 147 -12.76 5.37 -5.87
CA ALA A 147 -13.85 5.32 -4.90
C ALA A 147 -14.95 6.34 -5.26
N GLU A 148 -16.20 5.93 -5.21
CA GLU A 148 -17.35 6.81 -5.44
C GLU A 148 -17.50 7.85 -4.31
N GLN A 149 -17.13 7.46 -3.09
CA GLN A 149 -17.17 8.31 -1.91
C GLN A 149 -15.93 8.04 -1.06
N ALA A 150 -15.30 9.09 -0.56
CA ALA A 150 -14.14 9.01 0.33
C ALA A 150 -14.33 9.95 1.54
N PRO A 151 -15.28 9.65 2.44
CA PRO A 151 -15.50 10.47 3.62
C PRO A 151 -14.33 10.36 4.59
N ALA A 152 -13.86 11.50 5.09
CA ALA A 152 -12.87 11.53 6.16
C ALA A 152 -13.55 11.35 7.53
N LEU A 153 -12.87 10.62 8.44
CA LEU A 153 -13.28 10.56 9.84
C LEU A 153 -12.71 11.79 10.57
N ASP A 154 -13.56 12.75 10.87
CA ASP A 154 -13.18 14.04 11.45
C ASP A 154 -13.23 14.10 12.98
N GLN A 155 -13.62 13.01 13.65
CA GLN A 155 -13.70 12.92 15.10
C GLN A 155 -12.79 11.84 15.66
N ASN A 156 -12.03 12.19 16.69
CA ASN A 156 -11.14 11.28 17.40
C ASN A 156 -11.68 10.98 18.81
N PHE A 157 -12.08 9.73 19.04
CA PHE A 157 -12.61 9.25 20.31
C PHE A 157 -11.56 8.63 21.23
N ARG A 158 -10.31 8.52 20.75
CA ARG A 158 -9.20 7.84 21.44
C ARG A 158 -8.37 8.81 22.27
N SER A 159 -8.05 9.97 21.69
CA SER A 159 -7.08 10.92 22.25
C SER A 159 -7.75 12.11 22.90
N ARG A 160 -7.12 12.65 23.95
CA ARG A 160 -7.55 13.89 24.59
C ARG A 160 -7.21 15.12 23.74
N PRO A 161 -7.90 16.25 23.92
CA PRO A 161 -7.71 17.46 23.12
C PRO A 161 -6.27 17.96 23.07
N ALA A 162 -5.53 17.90 24.17
CA ALA A 162 -4.14 18.36 24.21
C ALA A 162 -3.21 17.54 23.30
N VAL A 163 -3.46 16.23 23.13
CA VAL A 163 -2.68 15.39 22.18
C VAL A 163 -2.97 15.82 20.76
N LEU A 164 -4.25 16.03 20.43
CA LEU A 164 -4.64 16.43 19.08
C LEU A 164 -4.06 17.78 18.71
N ARG A 165 -4.11 18.76 19.64
CA ARG A 165 -3.49 20.08 19.44
C ARG A 165 -1.96 19.97 19.26
N ALA A 166 -1.29 19.11 20.04
CA ALA A 166 0.15 18.95 19.93
C ALA A 166 0.56 18.31 18.60
N LEU A 167 -0.17 17.30 18.13
CA LEU A 167 0.03 16.69 16.81
C LEU A 167 -0.26 17.68 15.69
N GLN A 168 -1.37 18.42 15.78
CA GLN A 168 -1.70 19.46 14.81
C GLN A 168 -0.57 20.49 14.67
N ALA A 169 -0.08 21.03 15.80
CA ALA A 169 1.01 22.00 15.78
C ALA A 169 2.31 21.42 15.17
N LEU A 170 2.59 20.13 15.40
CA LEU A 170 3.75 19.48 14.84
C LEU A 170 3.65 19.38 13.31
N TYR A 171 2.50 18.94 12.80
CA TYR A 171 2.29 18.77 11.36
C TYR A 171 2.10 20.10 10.63
N ASP A 172 1.46 21.10 11.25
CA ASP A 172 1.38 22.46 10.71
C ASP A 172 2.77 23.07 10.51
N ASN A 173 3.70 22.79 11.45
CA ASN A 173 5.08 23.25 11.33
C ASN A 173 5.88 22.50 10.27
N ALA A 174 5.57 21.23 10.01
CA ALA A 174 6.20 20.46 8.95
C ALA A 174 5.69 20.83 7.54
N GLY A 175 4.46 21.33 7.44
CA GLY A 175 3.87 21.77 6.19
C GLY A 175 3.73 20.67 5.15
N GLU A 176 3.99 21.00 3.89
CA GLU A 176 3.86 20.08 2.74
C GLU A 176 4.87 18.92 2.76
N ASP A 177 5.96 19.06 3.51
CA ASP A 177 7.01 18.05 3.62
C ASP A 177 6.77 17.08 4.80
N ALA A 178 5.58 17.12 5.42
CA ALA A 178 5.22 16.26 6.55
C ALA A 178 5.21 14.77 6.20
N PHE A 179 4.92 14.43 4.95
CA PHE A 179 4.90 13.06 4.43
C PHE A 179 5.71 12.97 3.14
N LEU A 180 6.25 11.78 2.85
CA LEU A 180 7.01 11.53 1.61
C LEU A 180 6.15 11.63 0.35
N GLU A 181 4.87 11.28 0.46
CA GLU A 181 3.89 11.34 -0.61
C GLU A 181 3.06 12.61 -0.46
N ARG A 182 3.08 13.49 -1.48
CA ARG A 182 2.34 14.77 -1.46
C ARG A 182 0.82 14.64 -1.42
N ASP A 183 0.31 13.49 -1.87
CA ASP A 183 -1.12 13.18 -1.86
C ASP A 183 -1.62 12.78 -0.46
N ILE A 184 -0.70 12.66 0.52
CA ILE A 184 -1.00 12.39 1.91
C ILE A 184 -0.85 13.67 2.71
N GLN A 185 -1.94 14.12 3.32
CA GLN A 185 -1.96 15.31 4.15
C GLN A 185 -2.44 14.99 5.55
N PHE A 186 -1.97 15.76 6.52
CA PHE A 186 -2.51 15.67 7.88
C PHE A 186 -3.83 16.45 7.94
N GLU A 187 -4.91 15.70 8.08
CA GLU A 187 -6.23 16.29 8.26
C GLU A 187 -6.50 16.48 9.76
N PRO A 188 -6.86 17.70 10.22
CA PRO A 188 -7.18 17.97 11.60
C PRO A 188 -8.45 17.22 12.00
N VAL A 189 -8.42 16.61 13.17
CA VAL A 189 -9.57 15.91 13.75
C VAL A 189 -10.01 16.58 15.04
N ARG A 190 -11.32 16.58 15.28
CA ARG A 190 -11.90 17.12 16.51
C ARG A 190 -11.96 16.06 17.61
N PRO A 191 -11.77 16.44 18.88
CA PRO A 191 -11.99 15.52 19.98
C PRO A 191 -13.47 15.11 20.02
N GLY A 192 -13.73 13.82 20.25
CA GLY A 192 -15.07 13.25 20.36
C GLY A 192 -15.27 12.44 21.64
N GLY A 193 -16.55 12.11 21.92
CA GLY A 193 -16.92 11.28 23.05
C GLY A 193 -16.93 11.99 24.40
N VAL A 194 -17.04 11.19 25.47
CA VAL A 194 -17.26 11.65 26.85
C VAL A 194 -16.10 12.50 27.39
N ARG A 195 -14.90 12.36 26.80
CA ARG A 195 -13.66 13.05 27.20
C ARG A 195 -13.25 14.17 26.27
N ALA A 196 -14.16 14.65 25.44
CA ALA A 196 -13.87 15.69 24.46
C ALA A 196 -13.38 16.99 25.09
N ASP A 197 -13.80 17.28 26.35
CA ASP A 197 -13.45 18.48 27.08
C ASP A 197 -12.42 18.25 28.21
N GLU A 198 -11.90 17.00 28.35
CA GLU A 198 -10.95 16.66 29.39
C GLU A 198 -9.52 16.69 28.89
N ASP A 199 -8.64 17.44 29.56
CA ASP A 199 -7.20 17.44 29.27
C ASP A 199 -6.37 16.74 30.36
N TYR A 200 -5.06 16.59 30.12
CA TYR A 200 -4.14 16.02 31.09
C TYR A 200 -3.90 16.98 32.26
N LEU A 201 -3.95 16.44 33.48
CA LEU A 201 -3.62 17.16 34.69
C LEU A 201 -2.43 16.46 35.38
N ARG A 202 -1.50 17.26 35.92
CA ARG A 202 -0.46 16.83 36.85
C ARG A 202 -0.57 17.72 38.10
N ASP A 203 -0.78 17.09 39.26
CA ASP A 203 -0.95 17.79 40.52
C ASP A 203 -2.06 18.87 40.46
N GLY A 204 -3.18 18.56 39.80
CA GLY A 204 -4.33 19.45 39.64
C GLY A 204 -4.11 20.62 38.65
N ARG A 205 -2.98 20.66 37.95
CA ARG A 205 -2.66 21.68 36.95
C ARG A 205 -2.59 21.06 35.53
N ALA A 206 -2.92 21.86 34.52
CA ALA A 206 -2.79 21.45 33.14
C ALA A 206 -1.36 20.94 32.83
N ALA A 207 -1.25 19.75 32.29
CA ALA A 207 0.01 19.13 31.90
C ALA A 207 0.17 19.09 30.38
N PRO A 208 1.39 19.28 29.84
CA PRO A 208 1.62 19.16 28.41
C PRO A 208 1.40 17.71 27.95
N ALA A 209 0.73 17.56 26.81
CA ALA A 209 0.53 16.23 26.18
C ALA A 209 1.80 15.72 25.50
N LEU A 210 2.66 16.63 25.06
CA LEU A 210 3.93 16.34 24.40
C LEU A 210 5.04 17.15 25.06
N THR A 211 6.15 16.51 25.36
CA THR A 211 7.37 17.15 25.87
C THR A 211 8.55 16.73 24.99
N LEU A 212 9.18 17.68 24.34
CA LEU A 212 10.42 17.47 23.62
C LEU A 212 11.61 17.71 24.56
N ARG A 213 12.55 16.77 24.61
CA ARG A 213 13.83 16.94 25.31
C ARG A 213 14.91 17.01 24.24
N LEU A 214 15.60 18.13 24.19
CA LEU A 214 16.75 18.39 23.33
C LEU A 214 18.04 17.96 24.04
#